data_529d31a8d1aee193949e15f014781983
#
_entry.id   529d31a8d1aee193949e15f014781983
#
_cell.length_a   1.000
_cell.length_b   1.000
_cell.length_c   1.000
_cell.angle_alpha   90.00
_cell.angle_beta   90.00
_cell.angle_gamma   90.00
#
_symmetry.space_group_name_H-M   'P 1'
#
loop_
_entity.id
_entity.type
_entity.pdbx_description
1 polymer ?
#
loop_
_entity_poly.entity_id
_entity_poly.type
_entity_poly.pdbx_seq_one_letter_code
_entity_poly.pdbx_strand_id
1 'polypeptide(L)'
;HGVRLLIVDDLHLLKTSLKLGREALDHLKAVVTAVGELGATVILAGANLHTHPVMDDPQVTGRAYEIPVAPYSGTTKADRLAFQQFLRECAKHAQPYLPAGRPDHIWKELPHIWLERSAGYHRDLLQLLRDATTAAIEDGTWAITEKHLAGVTLAARAERRNADAHATRRRATAPVGDPSATAAPRSGASA
;
A
#
# COMPACT_ATOMS: atom_id res chain seq x y z
N HIS A 1 -25.39 20.03 18.43
CA HIS A 1 -24.72 19.03 17.56
C HIS A 1 -23.52 18.49 18.33
N GLY A 2 -23.60 17.21 18.77
CA GLY A 2 -22.52 16.56 19.51
C GLY A 2 -21.49 15.92 18.53
N VAL A 3 -20.23 15.82 18.97
CA VAL A 3 -19.20 15.01 18.27
C VAL A 3 -19.64 13.55 18.29
N ARG A 4 -19.71 12.91 17.12
CA ARG A 4 -20.06 11.50 16.97
C ARG A 4 -18.89 10.63 16.54
N LEU A 5 -17.84 11.25 16.03
CA LEU A 5 -16.65 10.57 15.54
C LEU A 5 -15.42 11.39 15.89
N LEU A 6 -14.43 10.75 16.48
CA LEU A 6 -13.09 11.27 16.70
C LEU A 6 -12.10 10.40 15.90
N ILE A 7 -11.26 11.02 15.09
CA ILE A 7 -10.18 10.33 14.38
C ILE A 7 -8.85 10.81 14.94
N VAL A 8 -8.03 9.88 15.42
CA VAL A 8 -6.65 10.12 15.85
C VAL A 8 -5.76 9.48 14.80
N ASP A 9 -5.15 10.32 13.96
CA ASP A 9 -4.26 9.86 12.89
C ASP A 9 -2.80 9.85 13.35
N ASP A 10 -1.96 9.15 12.56
CA ASP A 10 -0.52 9.02 12.79
C ASP A 10 -0.15 8.47 14.18
N LEU A 11 -0.99 7.66 14.79
CA LEU A 11 -0.77 7.11 16.13
C LEU A 11 0.57 6.34 16.26
N HIS A 12 1.11 5.82 15.14
CA HIS A 12 2.41 5.16 15.09
C HIS A 12 3.60 6.08 15.44
N LEU A 13 3.40 7.41 15.48
CA LEU A 13 4.42 8.36 15.93
C LEU A 13 4.52 8.45 17.46
N LEU A 14 3.56 7.90 18.18
CA LEU A 14 3.54 7.88 19.64
C LEU A 14 4.64 6.92 20.17
N LYS A 15 5.74 7.49 20.69
CA LYS A 15 6.87 6.71 21.23
C LYS A 15 6.63 6.30 22.69
N THR A 16 5.93 5.21 22.91
CA THR A 16 5.56 4.73 24.27
C THR A 16 6.75 4.27 25.13
N SER A 17 7.94 4.10 24.55
CA SER A 17 9.16 3.76 25.29
C SER A 17 9.68 4.91 26.19
N LEU A 18 9.30 6.15 25.90
CA LEU A 18 9.69 7.33 26.68
C LEU A 18 8.62 7.63 27.74
N LYS A 19 9.02 8.28 28.85
CA LYS A 19 8.10 8.71 29.92
C LYS A 19 6.95 9.55 29.37
N LEU A 20 7.29 10.56 28.58
CA LEU A 20 6.31 11.44 27.92
C LEU A 20 5.33 10.66 27.00
N GLY A 21 5.82 9.63 26.32
CA GLY A 21 4.96 8.79 25.46
C GLY A 21 4.00 7.91 26.26
N ARG A 22 4.38 7.45 27.44
CA ARG A 22 3.47 6.75 28.36
C ARG A 22 2.39 7.66 28.89
N GLU A 23 2.76 8.87 29.32
CA GLU A 23 1.80 9.89 29.74
C GLU A 23 0.82 10.25 28.62
N ALA A 24 1.29 10.36 27.39
CA ALA A 24 0.44 10.61 26.21
C ALA A 24 -0.49 9.42 25.91
N LEU A 25 -0.04 8.18 26.10
CA LEU A 25 -0.89 6.98 25.98
C LEU A 25 -2.00 6.97 27.05
N ASP A 26 -1.67 7.28 28.30
CA ASP A 26 -2.66 7.35 29.37
C ASP A 26 -3.68 8.47 29.12
N HIS A 27 -3.23 9.58 28.58
CA HIS A 27 -4.14 10.67 28.16
C HIS A 27 -5.04 10.23 26.99
N LEU A 28 -4.50 9.54 26.00
CA LEU A 28 -5.28 8.98 24.88
C LEU A 28 -6.37 8.03 25.39
N LYS A 29 -6.05 7.13 26.36
CA LYS A 29 -7.02 6.21 26.97
C LYS A 29 -8.15 6.98 27.66
N ALA A 30 -7.80 8.04 28.40
CA ALA A 30 -8.78 8.89 29.05
C ALA A 30 -9.72 9.54 28.03
N VAL A 31 -9.16 10.07 26.92
CA VAL A 31 -9.94 10.66 25.84
C VAL A 31 -10.85 9.62 25.16
N VAL A 32 -10.32 8.43 24.84
CA VAL A 32 -11.12 7.34 24.23
C VAL A 32 -12.27 6.93 25.13
N THR A 33 -12.04 6.85 26.45
CA THR A 33 -13.08 6.51 27.43
C THR A 33 -14.15 7.60 27.48
N ALA A 34 -13.75 8.86 27.65
CA ALA A 34 -14.67 9.98 27.74
C ALA A 34 -15.53 10.16 26.47
N VAL A 35 -14.92 9.98 25.29
CA VAL A 35 -15.62 10.05 24.01
C VAL A 35 -16.60 8.88 23.86
N GLY A 36 -16.22 7.68 24.32
CA GLY A 36 -17.10 6.51 24.34
C GLY A 36 -18.32 6.68 25.26
N GLU A 37 -18.15 7.29 26.44
CA GLU A 37 -19.23 7.62 27.38
C GLU A 37 -20.25 8.61 26.77
N LEU A 38 -19.80 9.47 25.85
CA LEU A 38 -20.66 10.37 25.07
C LEU A 38 -21.38 9.68 23.91
N GLY A 39 -21.20 8.37 23.73
CA GLY A 39 -21.78 7.60 22.62
C GLY A 39 -21.14 7.89 21.27
N ALA A 40 -19.92 8.41 21.24
CA ALA A 40 -19.18 8.67 20.01
C ALA A 40 -18.17 7.53 19.71
N THR A 41 -17.84 7.38 18.44
CA THR A 41 -16.86 6.40 17.96
C THR A 41 -15.46 7.03 17.86
N VAL A 42 -14.43 6.29 18.23
CA VAL A 42 -13.03 6.71 18.03
C VAL A 42 -12.39 5.82 17.00
N ILE A 43 -11.73 6.42 16.01
CA ILE A 43 -10.87 5.72 15.04
C ILE A 43 -9.42 6.08 15.34
N LEU A 44 -8.61 5.06 15.61
CA LEU A 44 -7.17 5.20 15.76
C LEU A 44 -6.53 4.74 14.45
N ALA A 45 -5.86 5.63 13.74
CA ALA A 45 -5.22 5.34 12.47
C ALA A 45 -3.70 5.47 12.55
N GLY A 46 -2.98 4.70 11.75
CA GLY A 46 -1.53 4.78 11.68
C GLY A 46 -0.91 3.61 10.91
N ALA A 47 0.36 3.76 10.55
CA ALA A 47 1.08 2.70 9.85
C ALA A 47 1.52 1.60 10.83
N ASN A 48 1.30 0.32 10.44
CA ASN A 48 1.73 -0.86 11.19
C ASN A 48 1.28 -0.86 12.66
N LEU A 49 0.08 -0.37 12.95
CA LEU A 49 -0.44 -0.29 14.32
C LEU A 49 -0.50 -1.66 15.00
N HIS A 50 -0.74 -2.74 14.26
CA HIS A 50 -0.78 -4.11 14.78
C HIS A 50 0.52 -4.56 15.48
N THR A 51 1.66 -3.90 15.19
CA THR A 51 2.94 -4.14 15.86
C THR A 51 3.33 -3.01 16.81
N HIS A 52 2.47 -2.02 16.98
CA HIS A 52 2.76 -0.87 17.82
C HIS A 52 2.41 -1.17 19.30
N PRO A 53 3.25 -0.79 20.28
CA PRO A 53 3.02 -1.08 21.72
C PRO A 53 1.68 -0.58 22.27
N VAL A 54 1.03 0.37 21.63
CA VAL A 54 -0.35 0.79 21.95
C VAL A 54 -1.33 -0.38 21.84
N MET A 55 -1.09 -1.31 20.91
CA MET A 55 -1.94 -2.47 20.67
C MET A 55 -1.67 -3.61 21.67
N ASP A 56 -0.61 -3.51 22.48
CA ASP A 56 -0.36 -4.45 23.57
C ASP A 56 -1.22 -4.11 24.81
N ASP A 57 -1.85 -2.95 24.84
CA ASP A 57 -2.67 -2.50 25.95
C ASP A 57 -4.10 -3.10 25.87
N PRO A 58 -4.52 -3.96 26.83
CA PRO A 58 -5.84 -4.57 26.83
C PRO A 58 -7.00 -3.57 26.91
N GLN A 59 -6.77 -2.37 27.44
CA GLN A 59 -7.79 -1.32 27.52
C GLN A 59 -8.08 -0.72 26.15
N VAL A 60 -7.09 -0.74 25.24
CA VAL A 60 -7.26 -0.31 23.86
C VAL A 60 -7.82 -1.45 23.01
N THR A 61 -7.17 -2.61 23.04
CA THR A 61 -7.52 -3.74 22.16
C THR A 61 -8.82 -4.43 22.55
N GLY A 62 -9.15 -4.49 23.85
CA GLY A 62 -10.40 -5.11 24.32
C GLY A 62 -11.68 -4.39 23.87
N ARG A 63 -11.57 -3.20 23.30
CA ARG A 63 -12.70 -2.36 22.84
C ARG A 63 -12.59 -1.94 21.38
N ALA A 64 -11.55 -2.40 20.67
CA ALA A 64 -11.27 -1.99 19.30
C ALA A 64 -11.48 -3.14 18.32
N TYR A 65 -11.95 -2.79 17.11
CA TYR A 65 -11.91 -3.67 15.95
C TYR A 65 -10.75 -3.23 15.06
N GLU A 66 -9.88 -4.17 14.72
CA GLU A 66 -8.82 -3.90 13.76
C GLU A 66 -9.36 -3.96 12.33
N ILE A 67 -9.08 -2.91 11.56
CA ILE A 67 -9.44 -2.83 10.14
C ILE A 67 -8.13 -2.68 9.36
N PRO A 68 -7.54 -3.80 8.89
CA PRO A 68 -6.31 -3.74 8.12
C PRO A 68 -6.57 -3.18 6.73
N VAL A 69 -5.85 -2.12 6.35
CA VAL A 69 -5.84 -1.58 4.99
C VAL A 69 -4.59 -2.10 4.28
N ALA A 70 -4.70 -3.29 3.71
CA ALA A 70 -3.62 -3.92 2.97
C ALA A 70 -3.47 -3.32 1.56
N PRO A 71 -2.25 -3.30 1.00
CA PRO A 71 -2.06 -2.97 -0.41
C PRO A 71 -2.72 -4.03 -1.29
N TYR A 72 -3.17 -3.63 -2.48
CA TYR A 72 -3.66 -4.58 -3.48
C TYR A 72 -2.56 -5.55 -3.90
N SER A 73 -2.81 -6.85 -3.81
CA SER A 73 -1.82 -7.88 -4.18
C SER A 73 -2.01 -8.43 -5.60
N GLY A 74 -3.24 -8.36 -6.11
CA GLY A 74 -3.64 -8.99 -7.36
C GLY A 74 -3.66 -10.53 -7.31
N THR A 75 -3.46 -11.15 -6.15
CA THR A 75 -3.32 -12.61 -6.03
C THR A 75 -4.64 -13.34 -6.10
N THR A 76 -5.68 -12.83 -5.46
CA THR A 76 -7.02 -13.43 -5.49
C THR A 76 -7.94 -12.78 -6.53
N LYS A 77 -8.99 -13.48 -6.92
CA LYS A 77 -10.02 -12.91 -7.81
C LYS A 77 -10.70 -11.69 -7.17
N ALA A 78 -11.00 -11.78 -5.88
CA ALA A 78 -11.64 -10.68 -5.14
C ALA A 78 -10.75 -9.43 -5.10
N ASP A 79 -9.46 -9.59 -4.82
CA ASP A 79 -8.50 -8.51 -4.77
C ASP A 79 -8.30 -7.86 -6.15
N ARG A 80 -8.22 -8.67 -7.22
CA ARG A 80 -8.17 -8.14 -8.59
C ARG A 80 -9.40 -7.33 -8.96
N LEU A 81 -10.59 -7.79 -8.57
CA LEU A 81 -11.84 -7.05 -8.81
C LEU A 81 -11.86 -5.73 -8.02
N ALA A 82 -11.47 -5.75 -6.75
CA ALA A 82 -11.38 -4.56 -5.92
C ALA A 82 -10.39 -3.55 -6.50
N PHE A 83 -9.22 -4.02 -6.96
CA PHE A 83 -8.23 -3.18 -7.61
C PHE A 83 -8.74 -2.56 -8.93
N GLN A 84 -9.38 -3.35 -9.79
CA GLN A 84 -9.98 -2.84 -11.02
C GLN A 84 -11.09 -1.83 -10.74
N GLN A 85 -11.90 -2.05 -9.71
CA GLN A 85 -12.93 -1.10 -9.31
C GLN A 85 -12.31 0.21 -8.83
N PHE A 86 -11.24 0.15 -8.03
CA PHE A 86 -10.48 1.34 -7.62
C PHE A 86 -9.95 2.11 -8.83
N LEU A 87 -9.27 1.44 -9.77
CA LEU A 87 -8.77 2.08 -10.99
C LEU A 87 -9.88 2.67 -11.86
N ARG A 88 -11.05 2.04 -11.89
CA ARG A 88 -12.22 2.57 -12.58
C ARG A 88 -12.71 3.88 -11.98
N GLU A 89 -12.75 3.98 -10.66
CA GLU A 89 -13.09 5.24 -9.99
C GLU A 89 -12.02 6.31 -10.23
N CYS A 90 -10.74 5.95 -10.17
CA CYS A 90 -9.64 6.84 -10.57
C CYS A 90 -9.80 7.38 -12.01
N ALA A 91 -10.14 6.49 -12.96
CA ALA A 91 -10.37 6.86 -14.34
C ALA A 91 -11.51 7.88 -14.50
N LYS A 92 -12.62 7.71 -13.77
CA LYS A 92 -13.74 8.67 -13.77
C LYS A 92 -13.31 10.06 -13.29
N HIS A 93 -12.47 10.11 -12.24
CA HIS A 93 -11.96 11.38 -11.70
C HIS A 93 -10.96 12.04 -12.64
N ALA A 94 -10.16 11.29 -13.38
CA ALA A 94 -9.20 11.81 -14.34
C ALA A 94 -9.85 12.25 -15.68
N GLN A 95 -10.98 11.65 -16.06
CA GLN A 95 -11.64 11.88 -17.37
C GLN A 95 -11.86 13.34 -17.73
N PRO A 96 -12.32 14.24 -16.84
CA PRO A 96 -12.50 15.66 -17.18
C PRO A 96 -11.21 16.37 -17.63
N TYR A 97 -10.05 15.85 -17.21
CA TYR A 97 -8.73 16.41 -17.52
C TYR A 97 -8.05 15.73 -18.70
N LEU A 98 -8.58 14.58 -19.14
CA LEU A 98 -7.98 13.73 -20.17
C LEU A 98 -9.00 13.43 -21.30
N PRO A 99 -9.42 14.42 -22.06
CA PRO A 99 -10.51 14.26 -23.05
C PRO A 99 -10.17 13.31 -24.20
N ALA A 100 -8.89 13.10 -24.52
CA ALA A 100 -8.46 12.14 -25.54
C ALA A 100 -8.33 10.71 -24.99
N GLY A 101 -8.34 10.53 -23.65
CA GLY A 101 -8.19 9.24 -23.00
C GLY A 101 -9.49 8.41 -23.04
N ARG A 102 -9.37 7.13 -23.36
CA ARG A 102 -10.47 6.18 -23.15
C ARG A 102 -10.52 5.81 -21.66
N PRO A 103 -11.67 6.02 -20.97
CA PRO A 103 -11.77 5.73 -19.52
C PRO A 103 -11.43 4.28 -19.17
N ASP A 104 -11.75 3.34 -20.06
CA ASP A 104 -11.53 1.91 -19.82
C ASP A 104 -10.07 1.47 -20.02
N HIS A 105 -9.25 2.25 -20.69
CA HIS A 105 -7.82 1.97 -20.89
C HIS A 105 -7.07 1.81 -19.55
N ILE A 106 -7.30 2.70 -18.60
CA ILE A 106 -6.64 2.70 -17.29
C ILE A 106 -6.89 1.41 -16.52
N TRP A 107 -8.14 0.91 -16.50
CA TRP A 107 -8.52 -0.22 -15.66
C TRP A 107 -8.66 -1.54 -16.40
N LYS A 108 -8.67 -1.56 -17.75
CA LYS A 108 -8.67 -2.79 -18.56
C LYS A 108 -7.29 -3.16 -19.09
N GLU A 109 -6.57 -2.18 -19.64
CA GLU A 109 -5.35 -2.44 -20.39
C GLU A 109 -4.09 -2.24 -19.52
N LEU A 110 -4.09 -1.27 -18.61
CA LEU A 110 -2.92 -0.89 -17.81
C LEU A 110 -2.88 -1.40 -16.34
N PRO A 111 -3.81 -2.23 -15.81
CA PRO A 111 -3.81 -2.58 -14.38
C PRO A 111 -2.50 -3.19 -13.90
N HIS A 112 -1.83 -3.98 -14.75
CA HIS A 112 -0.57 -4.62 -14.41
C HIS A 112 0.54 -3.61 -14.15
N ILE A 113 0.63 -2.54 -14.95
CA ILE A 113 1.63 -1.48 -14.78
C ILE A 113 1.35 -0.68 -13.51
N TRP A 114 0.07 -0.35 -13.25
CA TRP A 114 -0.32 0.32 -12.02
C TRP A 114 0.08 -0.49 -10.79
N LEU A 115 -0.19 -1.79 -10.79
CA LEU A 115 0.15 -2.69 -9.69
C LEU A 115 1.66 -2.84 -9.53
N GLU A 116 2.36 -2.99 -10.65
CA GLU A 116 3.81 -3.11 -10.67
C GLU A 116 4.49 -1.86 -10.08
N ARG A 117 4.11 -0.67 -10.55
CA ARG A 117 4.71 0.60 -10.14
C ARG A 117 4.40 0.97 -8.70
N SER A 118 3.20 0.67 -8.19
CA SER A 118 2.75 1.04 -6.84
C SER A 118 2.95 -0.04 -5.79
N ALA A 119 3.27 -1.28 -6.18
CA ALA A 119 3.14 -2.47 -5.34
C ALA A 119 1.77 -2.57 -4.63
N GLY A 120 0.72 -1.97 -5.22
CA GLY A 120 -0.65 -1.96 -4.72
C GLY A 120 -0.95 -0.96 -3.60
N TYR A 121 0.00 -0.11 -3.21
CA TYR A 121 -0.24 0.88 -2.16
C TYR A 121 -1.06 2.06 -2.66
N HIS A 122 -2.15 2.38 -1.96
CA HIS A 122 -3.09 3.45 -2.32
C HIS A 122 -2.43 4.81 -2.55
N ARG A 123 -1.51 5.21 -1.66
CA ARG A 123 -0.79 6.47 -1.79
C ARG A 123 -0.02 6.57 -3.10
N ASP A 124 0.70 5.50 -3.45
CA ASP A 124 1.52 5.46 -4.64
C ASP A 124 0.66 5.39 -5.91
N LEU A 125 -0.49 4.69 -5.85
CA LEU A 125 -1.49 4.67 -6.92
C LEU A 125 -2.06 6.08 -7.19
N LEU A 126 -2.39 6.83 -6.16
CA LEU A 126 -2.89 8.20 -6.29
C LEU A 126 -1.79 9.16 -6.79
N GLN A 127 -0.54 8.96 -6.36
CA GLN A 127 0.58 9.72 -6.88
C GLN A 127 0.81 9.42 -8.37
N LEU A 128 0.81 8.15 -8.77
CA LEU A 128 0.90 7.74 -10.18
C LEU A 128 -0.21 8.39 -11.01
N LEU A 129 -1.46 8.37 -10.53
CA LEU A 129 -2.58 8.99 -11.24
C LEU A 129 -2.34 10.48 -11.46
N ARG A 130 -2.01 11.20 -10.40
CA ARG A 130 -1.79 12.65 -10.45
C ARG A 130 -0.66 12.99 -11.42
N ASP A 131 0.51 12.37 -11.24
CA ASP A 131 1.71 12.74 -11.94
C ASP A 131 1.66 12.27 -13.42
N ALA A 132 1.07 11.09 -13.71
CA ALA A 132 0.84 10.66 -15.08
C ALA A 132 -0.23 11.50 -15.79
N THR A 133 -1.26 11.98 -15.08
CA THR A 133 -2.24 12.93 -15.64
C THR A 133 -1.58 14.25 -15.99
N THR A 134 -0.75 14.79 -15.10
CA THR A 134 0.01 16.02 -15.35
C THR A 134 0.91 15.87 -16.57
N ALA A 135 1.69 14.80 -16.66
CA ALA A 135 2.57 14.53 -17.79
C ALA A 135 1.80 14.42 -19.12
N ALA A 136 0.62 13.78 -19.12
CA ALA A 136 -0.23 13.65 -20.30
C ALA A 136 -0.84 14.98 -20.76
N ILE A 137 -1.05 15.92 -19.85
CA ILE A 137 -1.49 17.28 -20.16
C ILE A 137 -0.33 18.10 -20.72
N GLU A 138 0.83 18.03 -20.07
CA GLU A 138 2.03 18.79 -20.44
C GLU A 138 2.58 18.41 -21.82
N ASP A 139 2.54 17.12 -22.18
CA ASP A 139 3.00 16.69 -23.51
C ASP A 139 1.92 16.75 -24.61
N GLY A 140 0.70 17.16 -24.24
CA GLY A 140 -0.41 17.37 -25.17
C GLY A 140 -1.08 16.09 -25.67
N THR A 141 -0.78 14.93 -25.11
CA THR A 141 -1.45 13.66 -25.48
C THR A 141 -2.87 13.57 -24.93
N TRP A 142 -3.15 14.23 -23.81
CA TRP A 142 -4.45 14.25 -23.13
C TRP A 142 -5.01 12.85 -22.82
N ALA A 143 -4.10 11.86 -22.69
CA ALA A 143 -4.40 10.46 -22.39
C ALA A 143 -3.23 9.82 -21.64
N ILE A 144 -3.50 9.12 -20.53
CA ILE A 144 -2.47 8.36 -19.82
C ILE A 144 -2.04 7.16 -20.67
N THR A 145 -0.74 7.00 -20.85
CA THR A 145 -0.09 5.89 -21.55
C THR A 145 0.88 5.16 -20.63
N GLU A 146 1.38 4.00 -21.05
CA GLU A 146 2.45 3.29 -20.35
C GLU A 146 3.68 4.16 -20.11
N LYS A 147 4.05 4.98 -21.10
CA LYS A 147 5.18 5.91 -21.01
C LYS A 147 5.02 6.89 -19.86
N HIS A 148 3.82 7.45 -19.68
CA HIS A 148 3.54 8.36 -18.57
C HIS A 148 3.70 7.65 -17.23
N LEU A 149 3.12 6.46 -17.07
CA LEU A 149 3.24 5.67 -15.84
C LEU A 149 4.69 5.26 -15.55
N ALA A 150 5.44 4.87 -16.57
CA ALA A 150 6.85 4.52 -16.43
C ALA A 150 7.73 5.73 -16.06
N GLY A 151 7.38 6.92 -16.55
CA GLY A 151 8.11 8.18 -16.30
C GLY A 151 7.89 8.79 -14.93
N VAL A 152 6.84 8.40 -14.19
CA VAL A 152 6.59 8.92 -12.84
C VAL A 152 7.67 8.46 -11.88
N THR A 153 8.26 9.39 -11.14
CA THR A 153 9.17 9.09 -10.02
C THR A 153 8.37 9.07 -8.73
N LEU A 154 8.27 7.91 -8.10
CA LEU A 154 7.67 7.76 -6.78
C LEU A 154 8.63 8.18 -5.67
N ALA A 155 8.11 8.36 -4.44
CA ALA A 155 8.96 8.65 -3.30
C ALA A 155 10.04 7.56 -3.13
N ALA A 156 11.26 7.92 -2.72
CA ALA A 156 12.41 7.00 -2.65
C ALA A 156 12.15 5.73 -1.82
N ARG A 157 11.27 5.80 -0.81
CA ARG A 157 10.82 4.64 -0.03
C ARG A 157 9.95 3.70 -0.85
N ALA A 158 9.07 4.24 -1.71
CA ALA A 158 8.23 3.46 -2.59
C ALA A 158 9.05 2.77 -3.67
N GLU A 159 10.00 3.46 -4.29
CA GLU A 159 10.90 2.89 -5.30
C GLU A 159 11.74 1.74 -4.72
N ARG A 160 12.32 1.89 -3.52
CA ARG A 160 13.04 0.80 -2.84
C ARG A 160 12.14 -0.41 -2.57
N ARG A 161 10.96 -0.20 -2.01
CA ARG A 161 10.00 -1.26 -1.73
C ARG A 161 9.57 -2.00 -3.01
N ASN A 162 9.36 -1.28 -4.09
CA ASN A 162 8.99 -1.86 -5.38
C ASN A 162 10.14 -2.71 -5.95
N ALA A 163 11.39 -2.23 -5.87
CA ALA A 163 12.56 -2.99 -6.26
C ALA A 163 12.70 -4.30 -5.46
N ASP A 164 12.49 -4.27 -4.14
CA ASP A 164 12.52 -5.45 -3.27
C ASP A 164 11.41 -6.44 -3.62
N ALA A 165 10.19 -5.95 -3.89
CA ALA A 165 9.07 -6.79 -4.30
C ALA A 165 9.32 -7.48 -5.65
N HIS A 166 9.93 -6.77 -6.62
CA HIS A 166 10.33 -7.34 -7.90
C HIS A 166 11.44 -8.39 -7.75
N ALA A 167 12.45 -8.13 -6.91
CA ALA A 167 13.53 -9.08 -6.64
C ALA A 167 12.97 -10.36 -6.02
N THR A 168 12.04 -10.27 -5.10
CA THR A 168 11.38 -11.42 -4.45
C THR A 168 10.55 -12.22 -5.44
N ARG A 169 9.77 -11.55 -6.30
CA ARG A 169 8.99 -12.24 -7.36
C ARG A 169 9.89 -12.97 -8.34
N ARG A 170 11.00 -12.36 -8.79
CA ARG A 170 11.98 -13.01 -9.69
C ARG A 170 12.61 -14.25 -9.06
N ARG A 171 12.93 -14.23 -7.76
CA ARG A 171 13.46 -15.39 -7.03
C ARG A 171 12.44 -16.51 -6.93
N ALA A 172 11.17 -16.21 -6.70
CA ALA A 172 10.09 -17.18 -6.62
C ALA A 172 9.76 -17.84 -7.96
N THR A 173 10.04 -17.18 -9.10
CA THR A 173 9.80 -17.69 -10.45
C THR A 173 11.04 -18.27 -11.12
N ALA A 174 12.22 -18.17 -10.49
CA ALA A 174 13.43 -18.81 -11.01
C ALA A 174 13.27 -20.33 -10.97
N PRO A 175 13.58 -21.06 -12.08
CA PRO A 175 13.52 -22.51 -12.07
C PRO A 175 14.46 -23.06 -11.00
N VAL A 176 13.96 -23.96 -10.18
CA VAL A 176 14.77 -24.71 -9.20
C VAL A 176 15.80 -25.46 -10.03
N GLY A 177 17.08 -25.10 -9.88
CA GLY A 177 18.17 -25.76 -10.61
C GLY A 177 18.11 -27.25 -10.35
N ASP A 178 18.17 -28.02 -11.43
CA ASP A 178 18.15 -29.48 -11.41
C ASP A 178 19.36 -29.98 -10.56
N PRO A 179 19.16 -30.68 -9.44
CA PRO A 179 20.23 -31.17 -8.60
C PRO A 179 21.03 -32.30 -9.25
N SER A 180 20.67 -32.76 -10.48
CA SER A 180 21.33 -33.85 -11.17
C SER A 180 22.61 -33.47 -11.94
N ALA A 181 22.98 -32.20 -12.01
CA ALA A 181 24.13 -31.73 -12.80
C ALA A 181 25.50 -31.80 -12.08
N THR A 182 25.59 -32.37 -10.88
CA THR A 182 26.86 -32.42 -10.13
C THR A 182 27.28 -33.87 -9.83
N ALA A 183 27.45 -34.67 -10.87
CA ALA A 183 28.18 -35.96 -10.75
C ALA A 183 29.14 -36.13 -11.93
N ALA A 184 30.25 -35.41 -11.92
CA ALA A 184 31.41 -35.77 -12.76
C ALA A 184 32.19 -36.88 -12.04
N PRO A 185 32.50 -38.00 -12.71
CA PRO A 185 33.27 -39.09 -12.12
C PRO A 185 34.73 -38.63 -11.94
N ARG A 186 35.25 -38.76 -10.72
CA ARG A 186 36.69 -38.68 -10.45
C ARG A 186 37.33 -39.91 -11.05
N SER A 187 38.05 -39.76 -12.18
CA SER A 187 38.94 -40.77 -12.71
C SER A 187 40.11 -40.97 -11.75
N GLY A 188 40.19 -42.17 -11.17
CA GLY A 188 41.38 -42.63 -10.47
C GLY A 188 42.50 -42.81 -11.45
N ALA A 189 43.69 -42.36 -11.10
CA ALA A 189 44.95 -42.81 -11.73
C ALA A 189 45.77 -43.44 -10.61
N SER A 190 45.93 -44.78 -10.73
CA SER A 190 46.98 -45.55 -10.09
C SER A 190 48.26 -45.40 -10.88
N ALA A 191 49.34 -45.16 -10.23
CA ALA A 191 50.68 -45.84 -10.43
C ALA A 191 51.65 -45.20 -9.47
#